data_0aa7085cc2a44ee70529a25463139c2a
#
_entry.id   0aa7085cc2a44ee70529a25463139c2a
#
_cell.length_a   1.000
_cell.length_b   1.000
_cell.length_c   1.000
_cell.angle_alpha   90.00
_cell.angle_beta   90.00
_cell.angle_gamma   90.00
#
_symmetry.space_group_name_H-M   'P 1'
#
loop_
_entity.id
_entity.type
_entity.pdbx_description
1 polymer ?
#
loop_
_entity_poly.entity_id
_entity_poly.type
_entity_poly.pdbx_seq_one_letter_code
_entity_poly.pdbx_strand_id
1 'polypeptide(L)'
;MDIKAADVKALREATGAGMMECKNALVECNGDADAAAKLLKEKGLAAVEKRSGRATSEGKIFIKASGSKVVICELTCETDFVANNADFVKIGDDIAQTALDKGYTAPCEELSNMLLDLATKIRENMSLRRLEVIDVPAGAIFAKYIHSDGKTGVVTVIQAEPATDNEAVKAFAYDCCLHIAAFAPQYLTQADVDPAYIAEQKA
;
A
#
# COMPACT_ATOMS: atom_id res chain seq x y z
N MET A 1 37.66 -1.35 -22.21
CA MET A 1 36.65 -0.68 -23.04
C MET A 1 36.35 0.67 -22.42
N ASP A 2 36.31 1.73 -23.20
CA ASP A 2 36.09 3.07 -22.65
C ASP A 2 34.56 3.33 -22.65
N ILE A 3 33.93 3.32 -21.44
CA ILE A 3 32.50 3.55 -21.28
C ILE A 3 32.27 5.05 -21.31
N LYS A 4 31.48 5.53 -22.28
CA LYS A 4 31.18 6.96 -22.43
C LYS A 4 30.23 7.44 -21.37
N ALA A 5 30.40 8.67 -20.91
CA ALA A 5 29.50 9.27 -19.93
C ALA A 5 28.02 9.34 -20.41
N ALA A 6 27.82 9.45 -21.73
CA ALA A 6 26.48 9.42 -22.33
C ALA A 6 25.76 8.08 -22.13
N ASP A 7 26.48 6.95 -22.28
CA ASP A 7 25.91 5.61 -22.11
C ASP A 7 25.53 5.35 -20.65
N VAL A 8 26.37 5.83 -19.71
CA VAL A 8 26.08 5.77 -18.28
C VAL A 8 24.84 6.59 -17.94
N LYS A 9 24.71 7.80 -18.52
CA LYS A 9 23.54 8.65 -18.32
C LYS A 9 22.27 8.00 -18.88
N ALA A 10 22.32 7.48 -20.09
CA ALA A 10 21.18 6.80 -20.71
C ALA A 10 20.71 5.58 -19.89
N LEU A 11 21.65 4.74 -19.44
CA LEU A 11 21.32 3.59 -18.60
C LEU A 11 20.73 4.00 -17.25
N ARG A 12 21.23 5.09 -16.65
CA ARG A 12 20.65 5.64 -15.42
C ARG A 12 19.23 6.16 -15.62
N GLU A 13 18.96 6.87 -16.71
CA GLU A 13 17.62 7.36 -17.04
C GLU A 13 16.64 6.21 -17.26
N ALA A 14 17.10 5.13 -17.89
CA ALA A 14 16.27 3.94 -18.14
C ALA A 14 16.01 3.09 -16.88
N THR A 15 16.99 2.98 -15.96
CA THR A 15 16.92 2.03 -14.83
C THR A 15 16.66 2.70 -13.48
N GLY A 16 16.93 4.00 -13.35
CA GLY A 16 16.91 4.72 -12.07
C GLY A 16 18.05 4.34 -11.12
N ALA A 17 18.99 3.49 -11.52
CA ALA A 17 20.12 3.07 -10.70
C ALA A 17 21.15 4.21 -10.50
N GLY A 18 22.03 4.06 -9.52
CA GLY A 18 23.07 5.06 -9.23
C GLY A 18 24.09 5.16 -10.38
N MET A 19 24.67 6.36 -10.59
CA MET A 19 25.63 6.62 -11.67
C MET A 19 26.81 5.63 -11.69
N MET A 20 27.38 5.33 -10.51
CA MET A 20 28.49 4.38 -10.39
C MET A 20 28.06 2.94 -10.61
N GLU A 21 26.84 2.58 -10.23
CA GLU A 21 26.28 1.26 -10.49
C GLU A 21 26.08 1.04 -11.99
N CYS A 22 25.53 2.05 -12.69
CA CYS A 22 25.39 2.00 -14.16
C CYS A 22 26.74 1.88 -14.84
N LYS A 23 27.75 2.67 -14.42
CA LYS A 23 29.10 2.57 -14.97
C LYS A 23 29.69 1.18 -14.76
N ASN A 24 29.60 0.64 -13.55
CA ASN A 24 30.13 -0.68 -13.21
C ASN A 24 29.42 -1.80 -14.00
N ALA A 25 28.08 -1.71 -14.12
CA ALA A 25 27.32 -2.67 -14.91
C ALA A 25 27.68 -2.64 -16.39
N LEU A 26 27.86 -1.46 -16.99
CA LEU A 26 28.35 -1.34 -18.37
C LEU A 26 29.75 -1.91 -18.54
N VAL A 27 30.66 -1.69 -17.60
CA VAL A 27 32.01 -2.30 -17.64
C VAL A 27 31.91 -3.82 -17.58
N GLU A 28 31.11 -4.37 -16.65
CA GLU A 28 30.88 -5.81 -16.45
C GLU A 28 30.24 -6.48 -17.68
N CYS A 29 29.37 -5.75 -18.38
CA CYS A 29 28.67 -6.20 -19.57
C CYS A 29 29.37 -5.77 -20.88
N ASN A 30 30.64 -5.34 -20.84
CA ASN A 30 31.41 -4.93 -22.03
C ASN A 30 30.71 -3.84 -22.88
N GLY A 31 29.97 -2.93 -22.24
CA GLY A 31 29.25 -1.84 -22.88
C GLY A 31 27.87 -2.19 -23.45
N ASP A 32 27.42 -3.43 -23.28
CA ASP A 32 26.07 -3.85 -23.66
C ASP A 32 25.06 -3.25 -22.67
N ALA A 33 24.23 -2.30 -23.15
CA ALA A 33 23.27 -1.57 -22.32
C ALA A 33 22.12 -2.47 -21.84
N ASP A 34 21.65 -3.41 -22.67
CA ASP A 34 20.53 -4.29 -22.33
C ASP A 34 20.97 -5.32 -21.27
N ALA A 35 22.15 -5.91 -21.46
CA ALA A 35 22.76 -6.82 -20.48
C ALA A 35 23.04 -6.08 -19.15
N ALA A 36 23.52 -4.84 -19.20
CA ALA A 36 23.76 -4.01 -18.02
C ALA A 36 22.46 -3.64 -17.28
N ALA A 37 21.37 -3.34 -18.00
CA ALA A 37 20.07 -3.09 -17.41
C ALA A 37 19.52 -4.33 -16.70
N LYS A 38 19.63 -5.51 -17.32
CA LYS A 38 19.24 -6.78 -16.72
C LYS A 38 20.05 -7.08 -15.45
N LEU A 39 21.36 -6.92 -15.51
CA LEU A 39 22.25 -7.10 -14.36
C LEU A 39 21.88 -6.16 -13.20
N LEU A 40 21.59 -4.88 -13.49
CA LEU A 40 21.16 -3.92 -12.49
C LEU A 40 19.82 -4.30 -11.86
N LYS A 41 18.89 -4.83 -12.66
CA LYS A 41 17.60 -5.33 -12.14
C LYS A 41 17.82 -6.51 -11.20
N GLU A 42 18.64 -7.50 -11.57
CA GLU A 42 18.95 -8.65 -10.72
C GLU A 42 19.64 -8.25 -9.41
N LYS A 43 20.63 -7.36 -9.48
CA LYS A 43 21.31 -6.80 -8.29
C LYS A 43 20.33 -5.99 -7.41
N GLY A 44 19.39 -5.26 -8.02
CA GLY A 44 18.35 -4.51 -7.35
C GLY A 44 17.41 -5.43 -6.55
N LEU A 45 16.92 -6.51 -7.16
CA LEU A 45 16.08 -7.51 -6.51
C LEU A 45 16.78 -8.18 -5.33
N ALA A 46 18.05 -8.60 -5.50
CA ALA A 46 18.84 -9.16 -4.41
C ALA A 46 19.04 -8.16 -3.24
N ALA A 47 19.12 -6.86 -3.55
CA ALA A 47 19.22 -5.82 -2.54
C ALA A 47 17.89 -5.55 -1.84
N VAL A 48 16.74 -5.69 -2.52
CA VAL A 48 15.40 -5.64 -1.91
C VAL A 48 15.24 -6.80 -0.93
N GLU A 49 15.59 -8.03 -1.34
CA GLU A 49 15.52 -9.21 -0.48
C GLU A 49 16.33 -9.04 0.81
N LYS A 50 17.56 -8.53 0.72
CA LYS A 50 18.41 -8.25 1.90
C LYS A 50 17.80 -7.22 2.86
N ARG A 51 16.90 -6.34 2.37
CA ARG A 51 16.23 -5.33 3.18
C ARG A 51 14.89 -5.79 3.73
N SER A 52 14.33 -6.91 3.27
CA SER A 52 12.99 -7.39 3.66
C SER A 52 12.80 -7.57 5.18
N GLY A 53 13.89 -7.79 5.92
CA GLY A 53 13.86 -7.87 7.38
C GLY A 53 13.91 -6.53 8.13
N ARG A 54 14.02 -5.38 7.43
CA ARG A 54 14.00 -4.09 8.10
C ARG A 54 12.59 -3.72 8.52
N ALA A 55 12.46 -3.07 9.68
CA ALA A 55 11.16 -2.62 10.18
C ALA A 55 10.56 -1.55 9.27
N THR A 56 9.27 -1.71 8.97
CA THR A 56 8.47 -0.75 8.21
C THR A 56 7.39 -0.18 9.13
N SER A 57 7.71 0.91 9.82
CA SER A 57 6.81 1.57 10.78
C SER A 57 5.95 2.67 10.15
N GLU A 58 6.28 3.07 8.95
CA GLU A 58 5.60 4.10 8.18
C GLU A 58 4.79 3.46 7.03
N GLY A 59 3.93 4.24 6.39
CA GLY A 59 3.11 3.78 5.27
C GLY A 59 1.82 4.54 5.12
N LYS A 60 0.94 4.02 4.26
CA LYS A 60 -0.40 4.59 4.01
C LYS A 60 -1.45 3.53 3.73
N ILE A 61 -2.70 3.93 3.99
CA ILE A 61 -3.91 3.19 3.65
C ILE A 61 -4.44 3.68 2.31
N PHE A 62 -4.88 2.75 1.48
CA PHE A 62 -5.52 3.02 0.19
C PHE A 62 -6.88 2.34 0.14
N ILE A 63 -7.90 3.06 -0.36
CA ILE A 63 -9.28 2.55 -0.45
C ILE A 63 -9.82 2.81 -1.84
N LYS A 64 -10.20 1.75 -2.53
CA LYS A 64 -10.90 1.80 -3.84
C LYS A 64 -12.23 1.07 -3.75
N ALA A 65 -13.19 1.55 -4.52
CA ALA A 65 -14.52 0.94 -4.57
C ALA A 65 -15.07 0.92 -6.00
N SER A 66 -15.74 -0.17 -6.34
CA SER A 66 -16.47 -0.31 -7.60
C SER A 66 -17.65 -1.27 -7.41
N GLY A 67 -18.84 -0.85 -7.85
CA GLY A 67 -20.05 -1.64 -7.67
C GLY A 67 -20.32 -1.97 -6.21
N SER A 68 -20.42 -3.26 -5.91
CA SER A 68 -20.69 -3.78 -4.56
C SER A 68 -19.44 -4.18 -3.79
N LYS A 69 -18.26 -3.73 -4.19
CA LYS A 69 -16.99 -4.09 -3.53
C LYS A 69 -16.18 -2.87 -3.15
N VAL A 70 -15.58 -2.94 -1.97
CA VAL A 70 -14.60 -1.96 -1.48
C VAL A 70 -13.33 -2.72 -1.11
N VAL A 71 -12.20 -2.27 -1.65
CA VAL A 71 -10.87 -2.74 -1.27
C VAL A 71 -10.24 -1.72 -0.34
N ILE A 72 -9.72 -2.17 0.80
CA ILE A 72 -8.85 -1.41 1.68
C ILE A 72 -7.52 -2.14 1.80
N CYS A 73 -6.41 -1.45 1.60
CA CYS A 73 -5.08 -2.04 1.76
C CYS A 73 -4.10 -1.12 2.47
N GLU A 74 -3.12 -1.73 3.13
CA GLU A 74 -2.05 -1.06 3.85
C GLU A 74 -0.72 -1.35 3.16
N LEU A 75 -0.07 -0.29 2.68
CA LEU A 75 1.31 -0.35 2.23
C LEU A 75 2.21 0.25 3.31
N THR A 76 3.32 -0.43 3.61
CA THR A 76 4.30 0.01 4.59
C THR A 76 5.66 0.29 3.96
N CYS A 77 6.42 1.21 4.56
CA CYS A 77 7.79 1.59 4.20
C CYS A 77 8.60 1.97 5.45
N GLU A 78 9.90 2.25 5.28
CA GLU A 78 10.78 2.55 6.43
C GLU A 78 10.56 3.99 6.94
N THR A 79 10.35 4.98 6.04
CA THR A 79 10.27 6.41 6.41
C THR A 79 8.99 7.09 5.94
N ASP A 80 8.62 8.16 6.65
CA ASP A 80 7.51 9.05 6.29
C ASP A 80 7.79 9.84 5.00
N PHE A 81 9.05 10.12 4.67
CA PHE A 81 9.44 10.72 3.39
C PHE A 81 8.97 9.85 2.22
N VAL A 82 9.17 8.53 2.31
CA VAL A 82 8.73 7.59 1.30
C VAL A 82 7.22 7.44 1.30
N ALA A 83 6.58 7.34 2.46
CA ALA A 83 5.12 7.30 2.56
C ALA A 83 4.45 8.50 1.88
N ASN A 84 5.10 9.67 1.87
CA ASN A 84 4.60 10.88 1.23
C ASN A 84 5.13 11.10 -0.21
N ASN A 85 5.94 10.18 -0.73
CA ASN A 85 6.44 10.25 -2.10
C ASN A 85 5.31 9.98 -3.10
N ALA A 86 5.25 10.77 -4.18
CA ALA A 86 4.20 10.66 -5.20
C ALA A 86 4.16 9.28 -5.87
N ASP A 87 5.33 8.65 -6.11
CA ASP A 87 5.42 7.33 -6.72
C ASP A 87 4.89 6.25 -5.76
N PHE A 88 5.13 6.39 -4.44
CA PHE A 88 4.59 5.48 -3.42
C PHE A 88 3.07 5.61 -3.32
N VAL A 89 2.55 6.82 -3.33
CA VAL A 89 1.10 7.05 -3.31
C VAL A 89 0.45 6.49 -4.58
N LYS A 90 1.07 6.74 -5.74
CA LYS A 90 0.57 6.22 -7.01
C LYS A 90 0.55 4.69 -7.04
N ILE A 91 1.64 4.02 -6.64
CA ILE A 91 1.69 2.56 -6.66
C ILE A 91 0.69 1.94 -5.68
N GLY A 92 0.44 2.59 -4.53
CA GLY A 92 -0.58 2.16 -3.58
C GLY A 92 -1.99 2.24 -4.16
N ASP A 93 -2.30 3.32 -4.86
CA ASP A 93 -3.55 3.46 -5.61
C ASP A 93 -3.70 2.42 -6.72
N ASP A 94 -2.63 2.16 -7.47
CA ASP A 94 -2.61 1.17 -8.56
C ASP A 94 -2.79 -0.26 -8.00
N ILE A 95 -2.18 -0.60 -6.86
CA ILE A 95 -2.34 -1.89 -6.18
C ILE A 95 -3.79 -2.09 -5.71
N ALA A 96 -4.37 -1.09 -5.03
CA ALA A 96 -5.75 -1.15 -4.58
C ALA A 96 -6.73 -1.30 -5.75
N GLN A 97 -6.49 -0.58 -6.86
CA GLN A 97 -7.29 -0.69 -8.06
C GLN A 97 -7.13 -2.06 -8.73
N THR A 98 -5.91 -2.56 -8.85
CA THR A 98 -5.64 -3.89 -9.43
C THR A 98 -6.30 -5.01 -8.63
N ALA A 99 -6.24 -4.91 -7.28
CA ALA A 99 -6.91 -5.86 -6.41
C ALA A 99 -8.44 -5.85 -6.63
N LEU A 100 -9.03 -4.67 -6.77
CA LEU A 100 -10.46 -4.51 -7.04
C LEU A 100 -10.85 -5.10 -8.40
N ASP A 101 -10.10 -4.77 -9.47
CA ASP A 101 -10.41 -5.17 -10.85
C ASP A 101 -10.24 -6.67 -11.08
N LYS A 102 -9.22 -7.28 -10.43
CA LYS A 102 -8.93 -8.71 -10.54
C LYS A 102 -9.59 -9.57 -9.48
N GLY A 103 -10.22 -8.95 -8.49
CA GLY A 103 -10.92 -9.66 -7.40
C GLY A 103 -9.96 -10.34 -6.42
N TYR A 104 -8.76 -9.80 -6.22
CA TYR A 104 -7.83 -10.32 -5.20
C TYR A 104 -8.34 -9.98 -3.80
N THR A 105 -8.44 -10.99 -2.94
CA THR A 105 -8.97 -10.87 -1.57
C THR A 105 -7.88 -10.89 -0.49
N ALA A 106 -6.62 -11.05 -0.90
CA ALA A 106 -5.47 -11.06 -0.01
C ALA A 106 -4.21 -10.59 -0.75
N PRO A 107 -3.15 -10.19 -0.04
CA PRO A 107 -1.85 -9.95 -0.66
C PRO A 107 -1.39 -11.17 -1.48
N CYS A 108 -0.91 -10.93 -2.69
CA CYS A 108 -0.41 -11.96 -3.60
C CYS A 108 0.89 -11.52 -4.26
N GLU A 109 1.55 -12.46 -4.93
CA GLU A 109 2.84 -12.22 -5.60
C GLU A 109 2.74 -11.11 -6.65
N GLU A 110 1.67 -11.07 -7.45
CA GLU A 110 1.49 -10.04 -8.47
C GLU A 110 1.44 -8.64 -7.85
N LEU A 111 0.62 -8.44 -6.80
CA LEU A 111 0.51 -7.16 -6.11
C LEU A 111 1.82 -6.76 -5.42
N SER A 112 2.52 -7.74 -4.84
CA SER A 112 3.83 -7.51 -4.20
C SER A 112 4.89 -7.13 -5.22
N ASN A 113 4.87 -7.74 -6.41
CA ASN A 113 5.80 -7.43 -7.50
C ASN A 113 5.64 -6.01 -8.03
N MET A 114 4.45 -5.39 -7.91
CA MET A 114 4.25 -3.99 -8.27
C MET A 114 5.11 -3.04 -7.43
N LEU A 115 5.48 -3.42 -6.20
CA LEU A 115 6.35 -2.63 -5.32
C LEU A 115 7.86 -2.78 -5.64
N LEU A 116 8.28 -3.85 -6.31
CA LEU A 116 9.70 -4.20 -6.47
C LEU A 116 10.50 -3.13 -7.21
N ASP A 117 9.94 -2.58 -8.29
CA ASP A 117 10.63 -1.56 -9.07
C ASP A 117 10.82 -0.28 -8.24
N LEU A 118 9.80 0.10 -7.45
CA LEU A 118 9.88 1.26 -6.57
C LEU A 118 10.86 1.02 -5.41
N ALA A 119 10.80 -0.14 -4.75
CA ALA A 119 11.71 -0.52 -3.67
C ALA A 119 13.18 -0.58 -4.14
N THR A 120 13.41 -0.96 -5.39
CA THR A 120 14.73 -0.93 -6.00
C THR A 120 15.26 0.49 -6.18
N LYS A 121 14.41 1.42 -6.65
CA LYS A 121 14.77 2.82 -6.90
C LYS A 121 14.98 3.60 -5.60
N ILE A 122 14.04 3.49 -4.67
CA ILE A 122 14.03 4.26 -3.42
C ILE A 122 14.98 3.65 -2.37
N ARG A 123 15.24 2.32 -2.45
CA ARG A 123 16.16 1.58 -1.57
C ARG A 123 15.68 1.45 -0.12
N GLU A 124 14.39 1.51 0.10
CA GLU A 124 13.74 1.16 1.34
C GLU A 124 13.04 -0.20 1.24
N ASN A 125 12.83 -0.83 2.40
CA ASN A 125 11.92 -1.96 2.51
C ASN A 125 10.48 -1.45 2.39
N MET A 126 9.69 -2.13 1.57
CA MET A 126 8.28 -1.82 1.33
C MET A 126 7.48 -3.10 1.25
N SER A 127 6.27 -3.10 1.78
CA SER A 127 5.40 -4.28 1.67
C SER A 127 3.92 -3.90 1.57
N LEU A 128 3.16 -4.73 0.87
CA LEU A 128 1.71 -4.80 0.99
C LEU A 128 1.42 -5.66 2.23
N ARG A 129 1.18 -5.00 3.36
CA ARG A 129 1.04 -5.65 4.67
C ARG A 129 -0.32 -6.31 4.83
N ARG A 130 -1.39 -5.62 4.44
CA ARG A 130 -2.77 -6.07 4.55
C ARG A 130 -3.57 -5.68 3.33
N LEU A 131 -4.51 -6.52 2.96
CA LEU A 131 -5.52 -6.24 1.96
C LEU A 131 -6.80 -6.94 2.39
N GLU A 132 -7.89 -6.18 2.44
CA GLU A 132 -9.23 -6.67 2.74
C GLU A 132 -10.21 -6.23 1.66
N VAL A 133 -11.13 -7.12 1.35
CA VAL A 133 -12.23 -6.83 0.43
C VAL A 133 -13.54 -6.91 1.19
N ILE A 134 -14.30 -5.83 1.13
CA ILE A 134 -15.57 -5.68 1.80
C ILE A 134 -16.65 -5.75 0.74
N ASP A 135 -17.54 -6.72 0.87
CA ASP A 135 -18.75 -6.81 0.06
C ASP A 135 -19.82 -5.87 0.63
N VAL A 136 -20.39 -5.06 -0.26
CA VAL A 136 -21.51 -4.17 0.07
C VAL A 136 -22.81 -4.86 -0.37
N PRO A 137 -23.64 -5.33 0.55
CA PRO A 137 -24.90 -5.99 0.24
C PRO A 137 -25.84 -5.08 -0.57
N ALA A 138 -26.73 -5.68 -1.36
CA ALA A 138 -27.74 -4.93 -2.09
C ALA A 138 -28.61 -4.11 -1.14
N GLY A 139 -28.78 -2.82 -1.42
CA GLY A 139 -29.50 -1.88 -0.56
C GLY A 139 -28.72 -1.37 0.66
N ALA A 140 -27.49 -1.80 0.87
CA ALA A 140 -26.61 -1.21 1.85
C ALA A 140 -25.87 0.01 1.28
N ILE A 141 -25.49 0.92 2.17
CA ILE A 141 -24.66 2.09 1.88
C ILE A 141 -23.29 1.86 2.51
N PHE A 142 -22.23 2.23 1.80
CA PHE A 142 -20.90 2.28 2.39
C PHE A 142 -20.38 3.72 2.45
N ALA A 143 -19.56 3.99 3.45
CA ALA A 143 -18.74 5.19 3.53
C ALA A 143 -17.28 4.80 3.74
N LYS A 144 -16.38 5.70 3.36
CA LYS A 144 -14.94 5.54 3.57
C LYS A 144 -14.34 6.85 4.09
N TYR A 145 -13.33 6.71 4.92
CA TYR A 145 -12.56 7.84 5.45
C TYR A 145 -11.08 7.47 5.50
N ILE A 146 -10.22 8.35 5.06
CA ILE A 146 -8.77 8.27 5.27
C ILE A 146 -8.37 9.55 6.01
N HIS A 147 -7.71 9.39 7.16
CA HIS A 147 -7.22 10.52 7.94
C HIS A 147 -6.11 11.26 7.19
N SER A 148 -5.90 12.54 7.51
CA SER A 148 -5.05 13.46 6.75
C SER A 148 -3.59 12.97 6.55
N ASP A 149 -3.05 12.21 7.51
CA ASP A 149 -1.72 11.59 7.44
C ASP A 149 -1.67 10.33 6.57
N GLY A 150 -2.84 9.79 6.19
CA GLY A 150 -2.98 8.57 5.41
C GLY A 150 -2.74 7.28 6.17
N LYS A 151 -2.47 7.32 7.48
CA LYS A 151 -2.14 6.15 8.31
C LYS A 151 -3.36 5.44 8.87
N THR A 152 -4.49 6.13 8.96
CA THR A 152 -5.76 5.58 9.43
C THR A 152 -6.77 5.61 8.30
N GLY A 153 -7.35 4.46 7.99
CA GLY A 153 -8.43 4.31 7.03
C GLY A 153 -9.56 3.49 7.62
N VAL A 154 -10.79 3.90 7.35
CA VAL A 154 -12.01 3.25 7.83
C VAL A 154 -12.98 3.07 6.67
N VAL A 155 -13.63 1.93 6.63
CA VAL A 155 -14.80 1.65 5.78
C VAL A 155 -15.93 1.20 6.68
N THR A 156 -17.11 1.78 6.49
CA THR A 156 -18.35 1.34 7.14
C THR A 156 -19.35 0.89 6.10
N VAL A 157 -20.11 -0.15 6.41
CA VAL A 157 -21.24 -0.61 5.60
C VAL A 157 -22.48 -0.57 6.49
N ILE A 158 -23.48 0.20 6.08
CA ILE A 158 -24.74 0.39 6.80
C ILE A 158 -25.86 -0.23 5.98
N GLN A 159 -26.62 -1.12 6.61
CA GLN A 159 -27.85 -1.65 6.05
C GLN A 159 -29.02 -1.06 6.83
N ALA A 160 -29.84 -0.27 6.16
CA ALA A 160 -31.03 0.33 6.74
C ALA A 160 -32.27 -0.51 6.42
N GLU A 161 -33.24 -0.52 7.33
CA GLU A 161 -34.54 -1.15 7.12
C GLU A 161 -35.67 -0.10 7.32
N PRO A 162 -36.44 0.22 6.29
CA PRO A 162 -36.31 -0.27 4.91
C PRO A 162 -35.02 0.25 4.24
N ALA A 163 -34.53 -0.48 3.22
CA ALA A 163 -33.37 -0.07 2.47
C ALA A 163 -33.56 1.33 1.88
N THR A 164 -32.57 2.18 2.04
CA THR A 164 -32.61 3.57 1.61
C THR A 164 -31.23 4.08 1.26
N ASP A 165 -31.14 4.96 0.29
CA ASP A 165 -29.90 5.65 -0.11
C ASP A 165 -29.93 7.15 0.20
N ASN A 166 -30.80 7.58 1.11
CA ASN A 166 -30.96 8.98 1.41
C ASN A 166 -29.70 9.60 2.03
N GLU A 167 -29.55 10.90 1.88
CA GLU A 167 -28.34 11.64 2.31
C GLU A 167 -28.12 11.58 3.84
N ALA A 168 -29.17 11.44 4.64
CA ALA A 168 -29.03 11.32 6.08
C ALA A 168 -28.33 10.01 6.49
N VAL A 169 -28.65 8.88 5.82
CA VAL A 169 -27.98 7.60 6.09
C VAL A 169 -26.53 7.61 5.56
N LYS A 170 -26.28 8.25 4.42
CA LYS A 170 -24.91 8.45 3.91
C LYS A 170 -24.06 9.28 4.86
N ALA A 171 -24.61 10.39 5.37
CA ALA A 171 -23.96 11.22 6.37
C ALA A 171 -23.67 10.43 7.66
N PHE A 172 -24.65 9.68 8.14
CA PHE A 172 -24.47 8.81 9.31
C PHE A 172 -23.36 7.76 9.11
N ALA A 173 -23.32 7.11 7.94
CA ALA A 173 -22.27 6.16 7.61
C ALA A 173 -20.87 6.82 7.63
N TYR A 174 -20.76 8.04 7.12
CA TYR A 174 -19.53 8.82 7.16
C TYR A 174 -19.16 9.25 8.60
N ASP A 175 -20.13 9.71 9.40
CA ASP A 175 -19.91 10.05 10.81
C ASP A 175 -19.42 8.83 11.61
N CYS A 176 -19.93 7.63 11.31
CA CYS A 176 -19.41 6.40 11.89
C CYS A 176 -17.93 6.18 11.53
N CYS A 177 -17.53 6.45 10.27
CA CYS A 177 -16.11 6.37 9.89
C CYS A 177 -15.26 7.35 10.72
N LEU A 178 -15.70 8.58 10.89
CA LEU A 178 -14.99 9.59 11.68
C LEU A 178 -14.87 9.16 13.15
N HIS A 179 -15.95 8.64 13.72
CA HIS A 179 -15.98 8.17 15.09
C HIS A 179 -15.04 6.98 15.33
N ILE A 180 -15.07 5.98 14.44
CA ILE A 180 -14.16 4.83 14.49
C ILE A 180 -12.69 5.27 14.35
N ALA A 181 -12.42 6.19 13.42
CA ALA A 181 -11.05 6.70 13.23
C ALA A 181 -10.53 7.44 14.46
N ALA A 182 -11.40 8.21 15.15
CA ALA A 182 -11.00 8.99 16.32
C ALA A 182 -10.80 8.14 17.58
N PHE A 183 -11.61 7.13 17.79
CA PHE A 183 -11.64 6.35 19.04
C PHE A 183 -10.98 4.98 18.93
N ALA A 184 -10.69 4.49 17.72
CA ALA A 184 -10.04 3.20 17.45
C ALA A 184 -10.63 2.05 18.31
N PRO A 185 -11.95 1.75 18.23
CA PRO A 185 -12.59 0.77 19.09
C PRO A 185 -11.93 -0.60 18.93
N GLN A 186 -11.63 -1.24 20.07
CA GLN A 186 -10.96 -2.54 20.10
C GLN A 186 -11.93 -3.72 20.03
N TYR A 187 -13.20 -3.48 20.36
CA TYR A 187 -14.23 -4.50 20.47
C TYR A 187 -15.48 -4.10 19.67
N LEU A 188 -16.15 -5.08 19.08
CA LEU A 188 -17.39 -4.86 18.35
C LEU A 188 -18.60 -4.81 19.29
N THR A 189 -18.64 -5.70 20.28
CA THR A 189 -19.72 -5.78 21.26
C THR A 189 -19.17 -5.91 22.69
N GLN A 190 -20.02 -5.67 23.69
CA GLN A 190 -19.64 -5.85 25.08
C GLN A 190 -19.27 -7.31 25.40
N ALA A 191 -19.81 -8.29 24.68
CA ALA A 191 -19.49 -9.70 24.86
C ALA A 191 -18.06 -10.05 24.43
N ASP A 192 -17.46 -9.24 23.58
CA ASP A 192 -16.09 -9.44 23.09
C ASP A 192 -15.04 -8.94 24.09
N VAL A 193 -15.46 -8.14 25.08
CA VAL A 193 -14.56 -7.53 26.06
C VAL A 193 -14.19 -8.55 27.13
N ASP A 194 -12.87 -8.71 27.37
CA ASP A 194 -12.38 -9.62 28.40
C ASP A 194 -12.98 -9.25 29.78
N PRO A 195 -13.67 -10.19 30.46
CA PRO A 195 -14.23 -9.97 31.79
C PRO A 195 -13.20 -9.49 32.81
N ALA A 196 -11.94 -9.91 32.71
CA ALA A 196 -10.85 -9.46 33.58
C ALA A 196 -10.57 -7.97 33.36
N TYR A 197 -10.54 -7.50 32.12
CA TYR A 197 -10.40 -6.07 31.78
C TYR A 197 -11.56 -5.25 32.35
N ILE A 198 -12.82 -5.75 32.23
CA ILE A 198 -13.99 -5.08 32.80
C ILE A 198 -13.88 -4.96 34.33
N ALA A 199 -13.42 -6.02 35.00
CA ALA A 199 -13.25 -6.02 36.44
C ALA A 199 -12.17 -5.02 36.90
N GLU A 200 -11.05 -4.94 36.17
CA GLU A 200 -9.98 -3.98 36.44
C GLU A 200 -10.43 -2.53 36.27
N GLN A 201 -11.23 -2.22 35.23
CA GLN A 201 -11.75 -0.86 35.01
C GLN A 201 -12.83 -0.42 36.02
N LYS A 202 -13.41 -1.36 36.79
CA LYS A 202 -14.41 -1.08 37.82
C LYS A 202 -13.83 -0.98 39.22
N ALA A 203 -12.57 -1.35 39.43
CA ALA A 203 -11.89 -1.31 40.71
C ALA A 203 -11.29 0.06 41.02
#